data_fb904f1b433cd7fac33b685c2b0a23f7
#
_entry.id   fb904f1b433cd7fac33b685c2b0a23f7
#
_cell.length_a   1.000
_cell.length_b   1.000
_cell.length_c   1.000
_cell.angle_alpha   90.00
_cell.angle_beta   90.00
_cell.angle_gamma   90.00
#
_symmetry.space_group_name_H-M   'P 1'
#
loop_
_entity.id
_entity.type
_entity.pdbx_description
1 polymer ?
#
loop_
_entity_poly.entity_id
_entity_poly.type
_entity_poly.pdbx_seq_one_letter_code
_entity_poly.pdbx_strand_id
1 'polypeptide(L)'
;MSEIEKMNEEKTIAIPVREAARWLARMAATDGVVSPSERLLLKNFSETYGIATNSILRMAHAIVNKVEVPEVEFVSQPEMKGRLFEEFVVRLISESSRFTLLNWSSDKFVDGKCSLDTLMPDLFIRHRLESATVEYYIECKFRSSLPDGTLDIADQLNRYRRMISHDGKSELFIAVGLGGTPSNPDRFYVIPNRMIKKGEVIHIDRCSKCLCSQDSEGFHNYINHYFCKRVFKQ
;
A
#
# COMPACT_ATOMS: atom_id res chain seq x y z
N MET A 1 6.80 51.44 3.29
CA MET A 1 7.08 50.08 3.81
C MET A 1 7.51 50.26 5.25
N SER A 2 6.63 49.85 6.17
CA SER A 2 6.82 50.06 7.62
C SER A 2 7.81 49.02 8.18
N GLU A 3 8.53 49.42 9.23
CA GLU A 3 9.46 48.52 9.94
C GLU A 3 8.81 47.23 10.47
N ILE A 4 7.47 47.20 10.51
CA ILE A 4 6.67 46.02 10.93
C ILE A 4 6.67 44.91 9.86
N GLU A 5 6.83 45.22 8.55
CA GLU A 5 6.90 44.24 7.49
C GLU A 5 8.24 43.49 7.43
N LYS A 6 9.28 43.99 8.08
CA LYS A 6 10.61 43.34 8.15
C LYS A 6 10.78 42.39 9.31
N MET A 7 9.83 42.29 10.24
CA MET A 7 9.92 41.40 11.41
C MET A 7 9.31 40.03 11.21
N ASN A 8 8.65 39.73 10.09
CA ASN A 8 7.98 38.47 9.81
C ASN A 8 8.69 37.59 8.76
N GLU A 9 10.00 37.74 8.55
CA GLU A 9 10.78 36.64 8.01
C GLU A 9 10.94 35.59 9.13
N GLU A 10 9.95 34.73 9.31
CA GLU A 10 10.10 33.49 10.05
C GLU A 10 11.33 32.78 9.47
N LYS A 11 12.43 32.79 10.21
CA LYS A 11 13.57 31.94 9.92
C LYS A 11 13.09 30.52 10.05
N THR A 12 12.64 29.91 8.94
CA THR A 12 12.35 28.50 8.88
C THR A 12 13.64 27.76 9.16
N ILE A 13 13.81 27.28 10.38
CA ILE A 13 14.95 26.43 10.77
C ILE A 13 14.64 25.05 10.20
N ALA A 14 15.30 24.68 9.11
CA ALA A 14 15.21 23.34 8.55
C ALA A 14 15.94 22.37 9.48
N ILE A 15 15.19 21.62 10.30
CA ILE A 15 15.72 20.54 11.10
C ILE A 15 15.79 19.28 10.22
N PRO A 16 16.97 18.60 10.13
CA PRO A 16 17.05 17.34 9.43
C PRO A 16 16.02 16.32 9.95
N VAL A 17 15.36 15.60 9.03
CA VAL A 17 14.28 14.65 9.38
C VAL A 17 14.70 13.64 10.43
N ARG A 18 15.96 13.16 10.39
CA ARG A 18 16.54 12.25 11.41
C ARG A 18 16.56 12.88 12.79
N GLU A 19 16.90 14.14 12.86
CA GLU A 19 16.97 14.88 14.12
C GLU A 19 15.56 15.14 14.67
N ALA A 20 14.63 15.55 13.82
CA ALA A 20 13.22 15.71 14.18
C ALA A 20 12.62 14.39 14.71
N ALA A 21 12.93 13.25 14.07
CA ALA A 21 12.50 11.93 14.52
C ALA A 21 13.02 11.60 15.94
N ARG A 22 14.30 11.88 16.20
CA ARG A 22 14.91 11.69 17.53
C ARG A 22 14.27 12.57 18.60
N TRP A 23 13.98 13.83 18.26
CA TRP A 23 13.28 14.75 19.16
C TRP A 23 11.88 14.25 19.50
N LEU A 24 11.11 13.86 18.50
CA LEU A 24 9.76 13.32 18.70
C LEU A 24 9.76 12.03 19.53
N ALA A 25 10.71 11.13 19.28
CA ALA A 25 10.86 9.91 20.09
C ALA A 25 11.17 10.25 21.56
N ARG A 26 12.02 11.27 21.83
CA ARG A 26 12.32 11.73 23.19
C ARG A 26 11.10 12.36 23.86
N MET A 27 10.35 13.20 23.13
CA MET A 27 9.13 13.82 23.66
C MET A 27 8.11 12.77 24.05
N ALA A 28 7.84 11.79 23.18
CA ALA A 28 6.92 10.71 23.44
C ALA A 28 7.38 9.74 24.56
N ALA A 29 8.66 9.76 24.93
CA ALA A 29 9.20 8.91 25.99
C ALA A 29 9.39 9.66 27.32
N THR A 30 8.99 10.94 27.42
CA THR A 30 9.33 11.81 28.55
C THR A 30 8.75 11.36 29.87
N ASP A 31 7.55 10.83 29.88
CA ASP A 31 6.86 10.34 31.08
C ASP A 31 7.12 8.85 31.39
N GLY A 32 7.97 8.20 30.57
CA GLY A 32 8.32 6.78 30.71
C GLY A 32 7.33 5.80 30.11
N VAL A 33 6.29 6.29 29.39
CA VAL A 33 5.30 5.46 28.70
C VAL A 33 4.96 6.09 27.36
N VAL A 34 4.92 5.31 26.29
CA VAL A 34 4.43 5.79 24.98
C VAL A 34 2.93 5.54 24.87
N SER A 35 2.15 6.57 25.09
CA SER A 35 0.68 6.54 25.03
C SER A 35 0.14 6.22 23.63
N PRO A 36 -1.16 5.80 23.49
CA PRO A 36 -1.78 5.59 22.18
C PRO A 36 -1.77 6.81 21.27
N SER A 37 -1.95 8.02 21.81
CA SER A 37 -1.91 9.28 21.06
C SER A 37 -0.51 9.60 20.53
N GLU A 38 0.52 9.36 21.33
CA GLU A 38 1.90 9.53 20.92
C GLU A 38 2.32 8.50 19.87
N ARG A 39 1.88 7.25 20.01
CA ARG A 39 2.08 6.23 18.96
C ARG A 39 1.47 6.67 17.62
N LEU A 40 0.27 7.24 17.63
CA LEU A 40 -0.37 7.76 16.43
C LEU A 40 0.42 8.93 15.84
N LEU A 41 0.90 9.86 16.68
CA LEU A 41 1.75 10.97 16.25
C LEU A 41 3.05 10.49 15.59
N LEU A 42 3.76 9.55 16.23
CA LEU A 42 4.99 8.97 15.70
C LEU A 42 4.74 8.21 14.40
N LYS A 43 3.61 7.50 14.30
CA LYS A 43 3.18 6.83 13.08
C LYS A 43 2.96 7.84 11.94
N ASN A 44 2.16 8.88 12.16
CA ASN A 44 1.87 9.91 11.16
C ASN A 44 3.14 10.63 10.68
N PHE A 45 4.06 10.94 11.59
CA PHE A 45 5.36 11.51 11.24
C PHE A 45 6.19 10.55 10.38
N SER A 46 6.25 9.28 10.76
CA SER A 46 6.96 8.25 10.00
C SER A 46 6.43 8.15 8.57
N GLU A 47 5.11 8.14 8.41
CA GLU A 47 4.44 8.07 7.11
C GLU A 47 4.73 9.30 6.26
N THR A 48 4.67 10.50 6.85
CA THR A 48 4.93 11.78 6.16
C THR A 48 6.35 11.85 5.60
N TYR A 49 7.33 11.35 6.35
CA TYR A 49 8.75 11.52 6.03
C TYR A 49 9.44 10.24 5.54
N GLY A 50 8.68 9.19 5.24
CA GLY A 50 9.22 7.93 4.70
C GLY A 50 10.17 7.22 5.66
N ILE A 51 9.88 7.29 6.97
CA ILE A 51 10.60 6.55 7.99
C ILE A 51 9.89 5.21 8.21
N ALA A 52 10.65 4.13 8.43
CA ALA A 52 10.06 2.86 8.80
C ALA A 52 9.26 3.03 10.10
N THR A 53 7.95 2.73 10.08
CA THR A 53 6.99 3.04 11.17
C THR A 53 7.49 2.55 12.53
N ASN A 54 8.07 1.34 12.58
CA ASN A 54 8.60 0.78 13.79
C ASN A 54 9.94 1.41 14.25
N SER A 55 10.65 2.13 13.38
CA SER A 55 11.94 2.74 13.71
C SER A 55 11.81 3.79 14.81
N ILE A 56 10.91 4.77 14.66
CA ILE A 56 10.70 5.80 15.68
C ILE A 56 10.10 5.21 16.97
N LEU A 57 9.18 4.25 16.84
CA LEU A 57 8.62 3.56 18.01
C LEU A 57 9.70 2.78 18.79
N ARG A 58 10.60 2.07 18.09
CA ARG A 58 11.76 1.40 18.74
C ARG A 58 12.67 2.39 19.46
N MET A 59 12.91 3.56 18.83
CA MET A 59 13.67 4.64 19.48
C MET A 59 12.99 5.12 20.79
N ALA A 60 11.68 5.39 20.73
CA ALA A 60 10.95 5.85 21.92
C ALA A 60 10.97 4.78 23.03
N HIS A 61 10.74 3.51 22.71
CA HIS A 61 10.84 2.41 23.66
C HIS A 61 12.27 2.20 24.20
N ALA A 62 13.30 2.38 23.37
CA ALA A 62 14.69 2.30 23.83
C ALA A 62 15.01 3.41 24.87
N ILE A 63 14.48 4.62 24.64
CA ILE A 63 14.62 5.74 25.59
C ILE A 63 13.90 5.43 26.90
N VAL A 64 12.65 4.96 26.86
CA VAL A 64 11.90 4.54 28.05
C VAL A 64 12.66 3.48 28.84
N ASN A 65 13.18 2.46 28.17
CA ASN A 65 13.90 1.35 28.79
C ASN A 65 15.37 1.65 29.13
N LYS A 66 15.86 2.87 28.84
CA LYS A 66 17.24 3.32 29.06
C LYS A 66 18.29 2.40 28.42
N VAL A 67 18.00 1.90 27.24
CA VAL A 67 18.93 1.10 26.43
C VAL A 67 19.45 1.93 25.26
N GLU A 68 20.40 1.39 24.51
CA GLU A 68 20.97 2.06 23.33
C GLU A 68 19.87 2.39 22.32
N VAL A 69 19.81 3.67 21.90
CA VAL A 69 18.79 4.16 20.98
C VAL A 69 19.21 3.83 19.54
N PRO A 70 18.42 3.06 18.82
CA PRO A 70 18.75 2.68 17.44
C PRO A 70 18.75 3.87 16.49
N GLU A 71 19.44 3.75 15.38
CA GLU A 71 19.40 4.74 14.29
C GLU A 71 18.04 4.75 13.59
N VAL A 72 17.72 5.90 13.00
CA VAL A 72 16.50 6.07 12.19
C VAL A 72 16.64 5.30 10.90
N GLU A 73 15.74 4.36 10.66
CA GLU A 73 15.63 3.61 9.42
C GLU A 73 14.61 4.30 8.49
N PHE A 74 14.98 4.49 7.23
CA PHE A 74 14.08 5.02 6.21
C PHE A 74 13.53 3.87 5.36
N VAL A 75 12.24 3.97 5.03
CA VAL A 75 11.63 3.07 4.06
C VAL A 75 12.30 3.30 2.69
N SER A 76 12.63 2.25 2.00
CA SER A 76 13.19 2.38 0.66
C SER A 76 12.19 3.06 -0.29
N GLN A 77 12.68 3.79 -1.28
CA GLN A 77 11.82 4.45 -2.27
C GLN A 77 10.85 3.47 -2.98
N PRO A 78 11.26 2.24 -3.35
CA PRO A 78 10.35 1.25 -3.91
C PRO A 78 9.24 0.81 -2.93
N GLU A 79 9.56 0.59 -1.66
CA GLU A 79 8.58 0.20 -0.62
C GLU A 79 7.58 1.33 -0.37
N MET A 80 8.06 2.58 -0.24
CA MET A 80 7.19 3.75 -0.09
C MET A 80 6.24 3.89 -1.28
N LYS A 81 6.73 3.73 -2.51
CA LYS A 81 5.90 3.77 -3.72
C LYS A 81 4.88 2.64 -3.74
N GLY A 82 5.25 1.45 -3.29
CA GLY A 82 4.34 0.31 -3.15
C GLY A 82 3.19 0.64 -2.20
N ARG A 83 3.50 1.09 -0.99
CA ARG A 83 2.50 1.46 0.02
C ARG A 83 1.56 2.58 -0.45
N LEU A 84 2.09 3.65 -1.03
CA LEU A 84 1.27 4.75 -1.56
C LEU A 84 0.32 4.28 -2.68
N PHE A 85 0.72 3.29 -3.45
CA PHE A 85 -0.15 2.71 -4.46
C PHE A 85 -1.21 1.78 -3.86
N GLU A 86 -0.88 0.99 -2.83
CA GLU A 86 -1.88 0.23 -2.07
C GLU A 86 -2.94 1.18 -1.47
N GLU A 87 -2.52 2.30 -0.86
CA GLU A 87 -3.41 3.34 -0.33
C GLU A 87 -4.29 3.95 -1.42
N PHE A 88 -3.76 4.16 -2.64
CA PHE A 88 -4.56 4.60 -3.79
C PHE A 88 -5.68 3.59 -4.10
N VAL A 89 -5.38 2.29 -4.18
CA VAL A 89 -6.39 1.26 -4.44
C VAL A 89 -7.40 1.16 -3.29
N VAL A 90 -6.94 1.24 -2.04
CA VAL A 90 -7.82 1.26 -0.85
C VAL A 90 -8.76 2.46 -0.89
N ARG A 91 -8.30 3.64 -1.29
CA ARG A 91 -9.15 4.83 -1.46
C ARG A 91 -10.25 4.58 -2.48
N LEU A 92 -9.93 4.04 -3.66
CA LEU A 92 -10.93 3.71 -4.69
C LEU A 92 -12.06 2.83 -4.15
N ILE A 93 -11.73 1.80 -3.36
CA ILE A 93 -12.76 0.93 -2.78
C ILE A 93 -13.49 1.59 -1.61
N SER A 94 -12.86 2.48 -0.85
CA SER A 94 -13.47 3.15 0.31
C SER A 94 -14.49 4.23 -0.08
N GLU A 95 -14.44 4.73 -1.30
CA GLU A 95 -15.39 5.74 -1.81
C GLU A 95 -16.79 5.18 -2.11
N SER A 96 -16.98 3.85 -2.07
CA SER A 96 -18.26 3.21 -2.35
C SER A 96 -18.63 2.18 -1.30
N SER A 97 -19.87 2.24 -0.80
CA SER A 97 -20.45 1.26 0.11
C SER A 97 -20.65 -0.16 -0.50
N ARG A 98 -20.36 -0.33 -1.79
CA ARG A 98 -20.40 -1.64 -2.46
C ARG A 98 -19.22 -2.52 -2.06
N PHE A 99 -18.12 -1.92 -1.56
CA PHE A 99 -16.92 -2.64 -1.16
C PHE A 99 -16.79 -2.71 0.35
N THR A 100 -16.21 -3.81 0.82
CA THR A 100 -15.76 -3.98 2.20
C THR A 100 -14.34 -4.50 2.16
N LEU A 101 -13.40 -3.75 2.70
CA LEU A 101 -12.03 -4.20 2.90
C LEU A 101 -12.01 -5.18 4.07
N LEU A 102 -11.75 -6.46 3.79
CA LEU A 102 -11.71 -7.52 4.80
C LEU A 102 -10.33 -7.65 5.44
N ASN A 103 -9.27 -7.47 4.63
CA ASN A 103 -7.89 -7.45 5.11
C ASN A 103 -7.02 -6.54 4.23
N TRP A 104 -6.02 -5.92 4.87
CA TRP A 104 -4.96 -5.14 4.23
C TRP A 104 -3.62 -5.50 4.87
N SER A 105 -2.80 -6.21 4.13
CA SER A 105 -1.51 -6.75 4.58
C SER A 105 -0.36 -5.78 4.27
N SER A 106 -0.45 -4.53 4.73
CA SER A 106 0.55 -3.49 4.42
C SER A 106 1.87 -3.65 5.19
N ASP A 107 1.87 -4.34 6.35
CA ASP A 107 3.05 -4.48 7.21
C ASP A 107 3.65 -5.90 7.10
N LYS A 108 4.39 -6.13 6.03
CA LYS A 108 4.93 -7.48 5.70
C LYS A 108 6.11 -7.94 6.55
N PHE A 109 6.76 -7.07 7.34
CA PHE A 109 7.90 -7.42 8.18
C PHE A 109 7.84 -6.72 9.54
N VAL A 110 7.59 -7.49 10.58
CA VAL A 110 7.79 -7.07 11.97
C VAL A 110 8.87 -7.98 12.58
N ASP A 111 10.00 -7.39 12.98
CA ASP A 111 11.11 -8.04 13.71
C ASP A 111 11.69 -9.31 13.04
N GLY A 112 11.81 -9.31 11.71
CA GLY A 112 12.40 -10.43 10.97
C GLY A 112 11.58 -11.71 10.98
N LYS A 113 10.35 -11.68 11.49
CA LYS A 113 9.42 -12.81 11.47
C LYS A 113 8.41 -12.61 10.34
N CYS A 114 8.36 -13.57 9.41
CA CYS A 114 7.26 -13.71 8.46
C CYS A 114 6.03 -14.18 9.24
N SER A 115 4.99 -13.36 9.33
CA SER A 115 3.66 -13.87 9.68
C SER A 115 3.05 -14.61 8.47
N LEU A 116 2.05 -15.46 8.69
CA LEU A 116 1.30 -16.09 7.58
C LEU A 116 0.67 -15.02 6.67
N ASP A 117 0.35 -13.84 7.21
CA ASP A 117 -0.22 -12.70 6.48
C ASP A 117 0.77 -12.13 5.44
N THR A 118 2.10 -12.24 5.62
CA THR A 118 3.10 -11.81 4.63
C THR A 118 3.12 -12.65 3.36
N LEU A 119 2.48 -13.80 3.40
CA LEU A 119 2.38 -14.72 2.26
C LEU A 119 1.12 -14.46 1.43
N MET A 120 0.17 -13.66 1.93
CA MET A 120 -1.09 -13.33 1.25
C MET A 120 -0.90 -12.12 0.31
N PRO A 121 -1.80 -11.95 -0.69
CA PRO A 121 -1.88 -10.72 -1.48
C PRO A 121 -2.18 -9.49 -0.60
N ASP A 122 -1.91 -8.30 -1.11
CA ASP A 122 -1.97 -7.04 -0.36
C ASP A 122 -3.36 -6.74 0.22
N LEU A 123 -4.44 -6.99 -0.55
CA LEU A 123 -5.80 -6.68 -0.14
C LEU A 123 -6.72 -7.90 -0.28
N PHE A 124 -7.66 -8.06 0.67
CA PHE A 124 -8.79 -8.98 0.57
C PHE A 124 -10.09 -8.21 0.66
N ILE A 125 -10.96 -8.34 -0.34
CA ILE A 125 -12.12 -7.49 -0.57
C ILE A 125 -13.38 -8.32 -0.72
N ARG A 126 -14.45 -7.90 -0.03
CA ARG A 126 -15.83 -8.32 -0.32
C ARG A 126 -16.50 -7.23 -1.15
N HIS A 127 -17.11 -7.61 -2.25
CA HIS A 127 -17.73 -6.69 -3.21
C HIS A 127 -19.15 -7.11 -3.53
N ARG A 128 -20.10 -6.20 -3.30
CA ARG A 128 -21.51 -6.37 -3.67
C ARG A 128 -21.69 -5.94 -5.12
N LEU A 129 -21.85 -6.92 -5.98
CA LEU A 129 -22.22 -6.76 -7.39
C LEU A 129 -23.74 -6.65 -7.52
N GLU A 130 -24.23 -6.41 -8.73
CA GLU A 130 -25.67 -6.35 -9.01
C GLU A 130 -26.39 -7.67 -8.75
N SER A 131 -25.75 -8.79 -9.08
CA SER A 131 -26.35 -10.14 -9.02
C SER A 131 -25.83 -11.03 -7.88
N ALA A 132 -24.72 -10.64 -7.23
CA ALA A 132 -24.08 -11.47 -6.22
C ALA A 132 -23.13 -10.65 -5.32
N THR A 133 -22.76 -11.24 -4.18
CA THR A 133 -21.61 -10.78 -3.40
C THR A 133 -20.43 -11.72 -3.68
N VAL A 134 -19.29 -11.15 -4.01
CA VAL A 134 -18.06 -11.89 -4.34
C VAL A 134 -16.93 -11.48 -3.41
N GLU A 135 -15.98 -12.38 -3.22
CA GLU A 135 -14.74 -12.11 -2.48
C GLU A 135 -13.56 -12.37 -3.40
N TYR A 136 -12.56 -11.52 -3.33
CA TYR A 136 -11.36 -11.65 -4.14
C TYR A 136 -10.17 -10.94 -3.51
N TYR A 137 -9.00 -11.37 -3.94
CA TYR A 137 -7.72 -10.77 -3.54
C TYR A 137 -7.23 -9.78 -4.60
N ILE A 138 -6.50 -8.76 -4.16
CA ILE A 138 -5.74 -7.86 -5.05
C ILE A 138 -4.29 -7.84 -4.59
N GLU A 139 -3.38 -8.03 -5.54
CA GLU A 139 -1.97 -7.73 -5.41
C GLU A 139 -1.68 -6.40 -6.10
N CYS A 140 -1.04 -5.46 -5.42
CA CYS A 140 -0.77 -4.10 -5.86
C CYS A 140 0.67 -3.97 -6.36
N LYS A 141 0.88 -3.44 -7.56
CA LYS A 141 2.20 -3.20 -8.13
C LYS A 141 2.28 -1.83 -8.78
N PHE A 142 3.15 -0.97 -8.28
CA PHE A 142 3.46 0.30 -8.94
C PHE A 142 4.80 0.25 -9.65
N ARG A 143 4.84 0.79 -10.85
CA ARG A 143 6.09 0.99 -11.61
C ARG A 143 6.10 2.37 -12.25
N SER A 144 7.17 3.14 -12.02
CA SER A 144 7.34 4.45 -12.68
C SER A 144 7.51 4.29 -14.20
N SER A 145 8.13 3.18 -14.63
CA SER A 145 8.27 2.80 -16.03
C SER A 145 8.47 1.29 -16.15
N LEU A 146 8.21 0.76 -17.33
CA LEU A 146 8.49 -0.62 -17.73
C LEU A 146 9.16 -0.56 -19.11
N PRO A 147 10.50 -0.41 -19.19
CA PRO A 147 11.21 -0.26 -20.46
C PRO A 147 10.90 -1.36 -21.47
N ASP A 148 10.80 -2.61 -20.99
CA ASP A 148 10.49 -3.78 -21.84
C ASP A 148 9.01 -4.11 -21.90
N GLY A 149 8.14 -3.24 -21.34
CA GLY A 149 6.70 -3.49 -21.26
C GLY A 149 6.30 -4.69 -20.40
N THR A 150 7.23 -5.25 -19.61
CA THR A 150 7.03 -6.47 -18.84
C THR A 150 7.08 -6.24 -17.34
N LEU A 151 6.22 -6.94 -16.60
CA LEU A 151 6.21 -7.00 -15.14
C LEU A 151 6.42 -8.44 -14.70
N ASP A 152 7.57 -8.72 -14.09
CA ASP A 152 7.87 -10.06 -13.54
C ASP A 152 7.42 -10.13 -12.08
N ILE A 153 6.43 -10.99 -11.84
CA ILE A 153 5.90 -11.39 -10.54
C ILE A 153 5.54 -12.90 -10.54
N ALA A 154 6.15 -13.67 -11.45
CA ALA A 154 5.78 -15.06 -11.69
C ALA A 154 5.86 -15.92 -10.42
N ASP A 155 6.93 -15.81 -9.64
CA ASP A 155 7.11 -16.57 -8.39
C ASP A 155 6.07 -16.20 -7.34
N GLN A 156 5.76 -14.90 -7.23
CA GLN A 156 4.75 -14.39 -6.31
C GLN A 156 3.35 -14.92 -6.69
N LEU A 157 2.99 -14.86 -7.97
CA LEU A 157 1.73 -15.41 -8.47
C LEU A 157 1.62 -16.93 -8.25
N ASN A 158 2.70 -17.69 -8.47
CA ASN A 158 2.71 -19.12 -8.23
C ASN A 158 2.49 -19.46 -6.73
N ARG A 159 2.99 -18.63 -5.82
CA ARG A 159 2.75 -18.77 -4.39
C ARG A 159 1.27 -18.49 -4.07
N TYR A 160 0.71 -17.37 -4.53
CA TYR A 160 -0.69 -17.03 -4.29
C TYR A 160 -1.67 -18.04 -4.86
N ARG A 161 -1.42 -18.56 -6.06
CA ARG A 161 -2.24 -19.61 -6.68
C ARG A 161 -2.35 -20.86 -5.81
N ARG A 162 -1.25 -21.26 -5.16
CA ARG A 162 -1.26 -22.41 -4.24
C ARG A 162 -2.09 -22.13 -3.00
N MET A 163 -2.04 -20.92 -2.47
CA MET A 163 -2.77 -20.54 -1.26
C MET A 163 -4.27 -20.38 -1.51
N ILE A 164 -4.64 -19.65 -2.55
CA ILE A 164 -6.03 -19.37 -2.92
C ILE A 164 -6.74 -20.63 -3.44
N SER A 165 -6.02 -21.58 -4.05
CA SER A 165 -6.62 -22.84 -4.51
C SER A 165 -7.17 -23.70 -3.38
N HIS A 166 -6.74 -23.51 -2.13
CA HIS A 166 -7.25 -24.22 -0.98
C HIS A 166 -8.66 -23.78 -0.55
N ASP A 167 -9.04 -22.52 -0.75
CA ASP A 167 -10.39 -22.06 -0.47
C ASP A 167 -11.36 -22.24 -1.66
N GLY A 168 -10.83 -22.45 -2.86
CA GLY A 168 -11.54 -22.83 -4.08
C GLY A 168 -12.56 -21.81 -4.61
N LYS A 169 -12.69 -20.64 -3.99
CA LYS A 169 -13.77 -19.69 -4.26
C LYS A 169 -13.29 -18.29 -4.63
N SER A 170 -12.13 -17.88 -4.14
CA SER A 170 -11.66 -16.50 -4.30
C SER A 170 -10.88 -16.31 -5.61
N GLU A 171 -11.13 -15.20 -6.29
CA GLU A 171 -10.37 -14.77 -7.47
C GLU A 171 -9.18 -13.91 -7.03
N LEU A 172 -8.14 -13.81 -7.85
CA LEU A 172 -7.01 -12.91 -7.66
C LEU A 172 -6.90 -11.95 -8.83
N PHE A 173 -6.76 -10.67 -8.52
CA PHE A 173 -6.45 -9.61 -9.47
C PHE A 173 -5.08 -9.01 -9.16
N ILE A 174 -4.39 -8.56 -10.19
CA ILE A 174 -3.17 -7.77 -10.08
C ILE A 174 -3.51 -6.34 -10.47
N ALA A 175 -3.50 -5.42 -9.51
CA ALA A 175 -3.63 -4.00 -9.73
C ALA A 175 -2.27 -3.42 -10.09
N VAL A 176 -2.14 -2.83 -11.27
CA VAL A 176 -0.87 -2.26 -11.75
C VAL A 176 -1.04 -0.78 -12.02
N GLY A 177 -0.33 0.05 -11.28
CA GLY A 177 -0.14 1.48 -11.55
C GLY A 177 1.13 1.68 -12.37
N LEU A 178 1.03 2.39 -13.49
CA LEU A 178 2.16 2.63 -14.38
C LEU A 178 2.29 4.09 -14.75
N GLY A 179 3.50 4.64 -14.58
CA GLY A 179 3.79 6.06 -14.82
C GLY A 179 3.23 6.97 -13.74
N GLY A 180 3.41 8.28 -13.89
CA GLY A 180 2.92 9.28 -12.95
C GLY A 180 3.44 9.08 -11.51
N THR A 181 2.55 9.24 -10.56
CA THR A 181 2.84 8.99 -9.12
C THR A 181 2.07 7.78 -8.60
N PRO A 182 2.50 7.15 -7.50
CA PRO A 182 1.77 6.02 -6.92
C PRO A 182 0.32 6.36 -6.54
N SER A 183 0.08 7.59 -6.07
CA SER A 183 -1.26 8.05 -5.69
C SER A 183 -2.11 8.57 -6.86
N ASN A 184 -1.50 8.73 -8.05
CA ASN A 184 -2.14 9.15 -9.29
C ASN A 184 -1.33 8.61 -10.48
N PRO A 185 -1.42 7.30 -10.81
CA PRO A 185 -0.69 6.70 -11.93
C PRO A 185 -1.25 7.20 -13.28
N ASP A 186 -0.40 7.27 -14.31
CA ASP A 186 -0.85 7.65 -15.66
C ASP A 186 -1.80 6.58 -16.24
N ARG A 187 -1.56 5.32 -15.88
CA ARG A 187 -2.38 4.17 -16.32
C ARG A 187 -2.60 3.22 -15.14
N PHE A 188 -3.84 2.75 -15.00
CA PHE A 188 -4.24 1.82 -13.97
C PHE A 188 -4.87 0.57 -14.61
N TYR A 189 -4.28 -0.58 -14.35
CA TYR A 189 -4.73 -1.87 -14.86
C TYR A 189 -5.22 -2.76 -13.73
N VAL A 190 -6.26 -3.53 -13.98
CA VAL A 190 -6.79 -4.57 -13.08
C VAL A 190 -6.79 -5.90 -13.83
N ILE A 191 -5.76 -6.70 -13.66
CA ILE A 191 -5.48 -7.90 -14.47
C ILE A 191 -5.93 -9.13 -13.71
N PRO A 192 -6.93 -9.88 -14.21
CA PRO A 192 -7.31 -11.16 -13.61
C PRO A 192 -6.17 -12.17 -13.70
N ASN A 193 -5.80 -12.81 -12.58
CA ASN A 193 -4.72 -13.80 -12.53
C ASN A 193 -4.88 -14.93 -13.57
N ARG A 194 -6.10 -15.33 -13.90
CA ARG A 194 -6.37 -16.37 -14.93
C ARG A 194 -5.94 -15.98 -16.35
N MET A 195 -5.73 -14.69 -16.62
CA MET A 195 -5.20 -14.23 -17.91
C MET A 195 -3.68 -14.39 -18.03
N ILE A 196 -3.01 -14.70 -16.91
CA ILE A 196 -1.57 -14.83 -16.83
C ILE A 196 -1.26 -16.34 -16.72
N LYS A 197 -0.52 -16.88 -17.70
CA LYS A 197 -0.13 -18.28 -17.64
C LYS A 197 0.89 -18.53 -16.53
N LYS A 198 0.93 -19.78 -16.05
CA LYS A 198 1.86 -20.17 -15.00
C LYS A 198 3.31 -20.01 -15.47
N GLY A 199 4.10 -19.27 -14.68
CA GLY A 199 5.51 -19.02 -14.97
C GLY A 199 5.77 -17.95 -16.03
N GLU A 200 4.73 -17.28 -16.56
CA GLU A 200 4.90 -16.18 -17.50
C GLU A 200 4.95 -14.81 -16.80
N VAL A 201 5.73 -13.90 -17.36
CA VAL A 201 5.72 -12.47 -17.03
C VAL A 201 4.48 -11.79 -17.62
N ILE A 202 4.04 -10.71 -17.01
CA ILE A 202 2.91 -9.91 -17.52
C ILE A 202 3.42 -8.95 -18.59
N HIS A 203 2.93 -9.08 -19.81
CA HIS A 203 3.15 -8.11 -20.88
C HIS A 203 2.04 -7.06 -20.86
N ILE A 204 2.34 -5.85 -20.40
CA ILE A 204 1.35 -4.78 -20.22
C ILE A 204 0.67 -4.38 -21.54
N ASP A 205 1.39 -4.41 -22.65
CA ASP A 205 0.82 -4.10 -23.98
C ASP A 205 -0.30 -5.05 -24.39
N ARG A 206 -0.27 -6.30 -23.88
CA ARG A 206 -1.34 -7.28 -24.10
C ARG A 206 -2.53 -7.11 -23.15
N CYS A 207 -2.40 -6.23 -22.15
CA CYS A 207 -3.40 -5.99 -21.10
C CYS A 207 -4.30 -4.78 -21.39
N SER A 208 -4.41 -4.28 -22.62
CA SER A 208 -5.22 -3.12 -22.97
C SER A 208 -6.68 -3.23 -22.51
N LYS A 209 -7.25 -4.44 -22.54
CA LYS A 209 -8.61 -4.73 -22.06
C LYS A 209 -8.74 -4.73 -20.52
N CYS A 210 -7.64 -4.65 -19.81
CA CYS A 210 -7.57 -4.59 -18.35
C CYS A 210 -7.36 -3.17 -17.83
N LEU A 211 -7.32 -2.17 -18.73
CA LEU A 211 -7.26 -0.76 -18.34
C LEU A 211 -8.55 -0.40 -17.61
N CYS A 212 -8.41 0.21 -16.43
CA CYS A 212 -9.49 0.54 -15.55
C CYS A 212 -9.47 2.05 -15.25
N SER A 213 -10.65 2.66 -15.08
CA SER A 213 -10.75 4.03 -14.58
C SER A 213 -10.24 4.14 -13.16
N GLN A 214 -9.72 5.32 -12.81
CA GLN A 214 -9.12 5.60 -11.50
C GLN A 214 -10.16 6.20 -10.53
N ASP A 215 -11.38 5.71 -10.61
CA ASP A 215 -12.50 6.06 -9.74
C ASP A 215 -13.26 4.81 -9.28
N SER A 216 -13.99 4.94 -8.20
CA SER A 216 -14.70 3.83 -7.56
C SER A 216 -15.77 3.20 -8.44
N GLU A 217 -16.48 3.99 -9.24
CA GLU A 217 -17.53 3.50 -10.15
C GLU A 217 -16.92 2.74 -11.33
N GLY A 218 -15.87 3.26 -11.96
CA GLY A 218 -15.15 2.58 -13.03
C GLY A 218 -14.53 1.26 -12.56
N PHE A 219 -13.97 1.23 -11.35
CA PHE A 219 -13.46 0.01 -10.75
C PHE A 219 -14.60 -1.00 -10.50
N HIS A 220 -15.74 -0.56 -9.94
CA HIS A 220 -16.93 -1.41 -9.78
C HIS A 220 -17.39 -2.01 -11.10
N ASN A 221 -17.57 -1.17 -12.11
CA ASN A 221 -18.07 -1.59 -13.43
C ASN A 221 -17.14 -2.60 -14.09
N TYR A 222 -15.81 -2.42 -13.97
CA TYR A 222 -14.83 -3.36 -14.48
C TYR A 222 -14.96 -4.74 -13.81
N ILE A 223 -15.00 -4.78 -12.49
CA ILE A 223 -15.11 -6.03 -11.73
C ILE A 223 -16.48 -6.69 -11.96
N ASN A 224 -17.57 -5.93 -11.95
CA ASN A 224 -18.91 -6.43 -12.22
C ASN A 224 -18.99 -7.10 -13.60
N HIS A 225 -18.49 -6.42 -14.65
CA HIS A 225 -18.43 -6.98 -15.99
C HIS A 225 -17.59 -8.27 -16.09
N TYR A 226 -16.47 -8.32 -15.34
CA TYR A 226 -15.64 -9.51 -15.28
C TYR A 226 -16.41 -10.71 -14.71
N PHE A 227 -17.10 -10.54 -13.59
CA PHE A 227 -17.87 -11.61 -12.97
C PHE A 227 -19.14 -11.97 -13.74
N CYS A 228 -19.86 -10.99 -14.31
CA CYS A 228 -21.03 -11.25 -15.15
C CYS A 228 -20.70 -12.13 -16.36
N LYS A 229 -19.59 -11.86 -17.07
CA LYS A 229 -19.14 -12.71 -18.17
C LYS A 229 -18.82 -14.15 -17.77
N ARG A 230 -18.49 -14.39 -16.51
CA ARG A 230 -18.18 -15.73 -15.99
C ARG A 230 -19.45 -16.55 -15.74
N VAL A 231 -20.51 -15.92 -15.26
CA VAL A 231 -21.80 -16.59 -14.96
C VAL A 231 -22.48 -17.08 -16.25
N PHE A 232 -22.33 -16.38 -17.37
CA PHE A 232 -22.96 -16.75 -18.66
C PHE A 232 -22.12 -17.71 -19.52
N LYS A 233 -20.96 -18.20 -19.04
CA LYS A 233 -20.11 -19.15 -19.78
C LYS A 233 -20.01 -20.54 -19.11
N GLN A 234 -20.78 -20.76 -18.05
CA GLN A 234 -21.05 -22.10 -17.49
C GLN A 234 -22.37 -22.64 -18.04
#